data_f07399a9e7979b5e306cd6a9432e0dd7
#
_entry.id   f07399a9e7979b5e306cd6a9432e0dd7
#
_cell.length_a   1.000
_cell.length_b   1.000
_cell.length_c   1.000
_cell.angle_alpha   90.00
_cell.angle_beta   90.00
_cell.angle_gamma   90.00
#
_symmetry.space_group_name_H-M   'P 1'
#
loop_
_entity.id
_entity.type
_entity.pdbx_description
1 polymer ?
#
loop_
_entity_poly.entity_id
_entity_poly.type
_entity_poly.pdbx_seq_one_letter_code
_entity_poly.pdbx_strand_id
1 'polypeptide(L)'
;INRILSWEPNARIVLHGVSMGAATVLMASGEDLPGSVKAVIADCGYTSEWDEFQREADALHIPWCPVLNATSVLSKIRDGYDFKQASALAQVKKSRIPTLFIHGSSDELVPYSMLGELYAAAACEKEKLTVEGAGHALSSSVAPTLYWRTVEDFIAKYLDR
;
A
#
# COMPACT_ATOMS: atom_id res chain seq x y z
N ILE A 1 10.71 1.50 12.00
CA ILE A 1 9.94 1.27 13.23
C ILE A 1 10.90 1.12 14.40
N ASN A 2 11.76 0.09 14.44
CA ASN A 2 12.65 -0.20 15.56
C ASN A 2 13.55 0.99 15.96
N ARG A 3 14.02 1.78 15.00
CA ARG A 3 14.80 2.98 15.29
C ARG A 3 13.98 4.07 15.97
N ILE A 4 12.72 4.25 15.62
CA ILE A 4 11.83 5.19 16.33
C ILE A 4 11.64 4.71 17.76
N LEU A 5 11.36 3.42 17.95
CA LEU A 5 11.14 2.85 19.28
C LEU A 5 12.40 2.84 20.15
N SER A 6 13.60 2.88 19.56
CA SER A 6 14.84 3.02 20.32
C SER A 6 15.02 4.44 20.89
N TRP A 7 14.39 5.46 20.28
CA TRP A 7 14.41 6.85 20.74
C TRP A 7 13.21 7.18 21.64
N GLU A 8 12.03 6.66 21.25
CA GLU A 8 10.77 6.87 21.94
C GLU A 8 10.06 5.53 22.11
N PRO A 9 10.33 4.81 23.21
CA PRO A 9 9.77 3.45 23.43
C PRO A 9 8.24 3.40 23.47
N ASN A 10 7.58 4.51 23.80
CA ASN A 10 6.13 4.62 23.89
C ASN A 10 5.51 5.25 22.63
N ALA A 11 6.27 5.40 21.54
CA ALA A 11 5.76 5.98 20.31
C ALA A 11 4.55 5.21 19.77
N ARG A 12 3.52 5.94 19.37
CA ARG A 12 2.39 5.43 18.61
C ARG A 12 2.64 5.76 17.15
N ILE A 13 2.68 4.73 16.30
CA ILE A 13 3.17 4.84 14.93
C ILE A 13 2.02 4.60 13.96
N VAL A 14 1.87 5.51 12.99
CA VAL A 14 1.02 5.33 11.82
C VAL A 14 1.92 5.17 10.61
N LEU A 15 1.66 4.14 9.81
CA LEU A 15 2.35 3.94 8.53
C LEU A 15 1.52 4.59 7.43
N HIS A 16 2.07 5.57 6.74
CA HIS A 16 1.41 6.26 5.64
C HIS A 16 2.27 6.13 4.37
N GLY A 17 1.69 5.65 3.31
CA GLY A 17 2.37 5.48 2.03
C GLY A 17 1.50 5.87 0.84
N VAL A 18 2.16 6.35 -0.22
CA VAL A 18 1.54 6.72 -1.50
C VAL A 18 2.18 5.88 -2.60
N SER A 19 1.39 5.35 -3.53
CA SER A 19 1.85 4.55 -4.67
C SER A 19 2.69 3.34 -4.22
N MET A 20 3.95 3.23 -4.62
CA MET A 20 4.88 2.20 -4.15
C MET A 20 5.02 2.21 -2.61
N GLY A 21 4.97 3.40 -1.99
CA GLY A 21 4.94 3.53 -0.54
C GLY A 21 3.68 2.91 0.08
N ALA A 22 2.53 3.04 -0.58
CA ALA A 22 1.28 2.41 -0.14
C ALA A 22 1.38 0.88 -0.21
N ALA A 23 1.88 0.33 -1.32
CA ALA A 23 2.13 -1.10 -1.45
C ALA A 23 3.11 -1.59 -0.37
N THR A 24 4.16 -0.80 -0.08
CA THR A 24 5.15 -1.12 0.96
C THR A 24 4.52 -1.19 2.35
N VAL A 25 3.71 -0.20 2.75
CA VAL A 25 3.07 -0.23 4.09
C VAL A 25 2.00 -1.31 4.19
N LEU A 26 1.29 -1.63 3.10
CA LEU A 26 0.36 -2.75 3.04
C LEU A 26 1.08 -4.09 3.17
N MET A 27 2.21 -4.27 2.48
CA MET A 27 3.03 -5.47 2.62
C MET A 27 3.58 -5.60 4.03
N ALA A 28 4.12 -4.52 4.61
CA ALA A 28 4.61 -4.51 5.97
C ALA A 28 3.52 -4.85 7.01
N SER A 29 2.27 -4.43 6.77
CA SER A 29 1.16 -4.65 7.71
C SER A 29 0.80 -6.12 7.93
N GLY A 30 1.18 -6.99 7.00
CA GLY A 30 0.98 -8.44 7.13
C GLY A 30 2.12 -9.17 7.83
N GLU A 31 3.19 -8.47 8.18
CA GLU A 31 4.32 -8.99 8.94
C GLU A 31 4.08 -8.83 10.45
N ASP A 32 4.94 -9.45 11.26
CA ASP A 32 4.88 -9.32 12.73
C ASP A 32 5.45 -7.96 13.16
N LEU A 33 4.58 -6.96 13.22
CA LEU A 33 4.94 -5.60 13.61
C LEU A 33 4.69 -5.35 15.10
N PRO A 34 5.51 -4.47 15.73
CA PRO A 34 5.28 -4.07 17.13
C PRO A 34 3.87 -3.47 17.34
N GLY A 35 3.26 -3.74 18.49
CA GLY A 35 1.94 -3.22 18.86
C GLY A 35 1.84 -1.68 18.95
N SER A 36 2.97 -0.99 18.84
CA SER A 36 3.06 0.46 18.66
C SER A 36 2.58 0.95 17.29
N VAL A 37 2.52 0.07 16.27
CA VAL A 37 1.93 0.40 14.96
C VAL A 37 0.42 0.31 15.09
N LYS A 38 -0.27 1.46 15.05
CA LYS A 38 -1.69 1.60 15.35
C LYS A 38 -2.59 1.63 14.12
N ALA A 39 -2.10 2.15 13.01
CA ALA A 39 -2.87 2.29 11.79
C ALA A 39 -1.98 2.29 10.55
N VAL A 40 -2.58 1.95 9.41
CA VAL A 40 -1.98 2.04 8.09
C VAL A 40 -2.86 2.91 7.20
N ILE A 41 -2.24 3.79 6.42
CA ILE A 41 -2.89 4.62 5.40
C ILE A 41 -2.19 4.34 4.08
N ALA A 42 -2.94 3.86 3.10
CA ALA A 42 -2.42 3.46 1.80
C ALA A 42 -3.16 4.20 0.69
N ASP A 43 -2.50 5.15 0.03
CA ASP A 43 -3.04 5.92 -1.09
C ASP A 43 -2.49 5.40 -2.42
N CYS A 44 -3.39 5.04 -3.34
CA CYS A 44 -3.12 4.48 -4.67
C CYS A 44 -2.12 3.30 -4.70
N GLY A 45 -2.28 2.37 -3.73
CA GLY A 45 -1.46 1.17 -3.67
C GLY A 45 -1.89 0.09 -4.67
N TYR A 46 -0.94 -0.72 -5.15
CA TYR A 46 -1.18 -1.83 -6.07
C TYR A 46 -1.22 -3.19 -5.37
N THR A 47 -1.78 -4.19 -6.05
CA THR A 47 -2.00 -5.55 -5.53
C THR A 47 -0.71 -6.34 -5.35
N SER A 48 0.20 -6.25 -6.31
CA SER A 48 1.52 -6.88 -6.26
C SER A 48 2.51 -6.15 -7.16
N GLU A 49 3.78 -6.29 -6.83
CA GLU A 49 4.87 -5.74 -7.65
C GLU A 49 4.94 -6.44 -9.03
N TRP A 50 4.60 -7.74 -9.06
CA TRP A 50 4.53 -8.49 -10.29
C TRP A 50 3.46 -7.96 -11.24
N ASP A 51 2.24 -7.73 -10.73
CA ASP A 51 1.12 -7.23 -11.54
C ASP A 51 1.43 -5.82 -12.08
N GLU A 52 2.07 -4.99 -11.25
CA GLU A 52 2.43 -3.63 -11.64
C GLU A 52 3.50 -3.62 -12.74
N PHE A 53 4.57 -4.39 -12.58
CA PHE A 53 5.60 -4.51 -13.61
C PHE A 53 5.09 -5.13 -14.91
N GLN A 54 4.18 -6.10 -14.83
CA GLN A 54 3.53 -6.67 -16.01
C GLN A 54 2.75 -5.60 -16.78
N ARG A 55 1.95 -4.83 -16.09
CA ARG A 55 1.16 -3.74 -16.68
C ARG A 55 2.04 -2.68 -17.35
N GLU A 56 3.09 -2.25 -16.66
CA GLU A 56 4.04 -1.27 -17.21
C GLU A 56 4.74 -1.82 -18.47
N ALA A 57 5.13 -3.07 -18.45
CA ALA A 57 5.75 -3.72 -19.61
C ALA A 57 4.77 -3.84 -20.79
N ASP A 58 3.50 -4.17 -20.51
CA ASP A 58 2.44 -4.22 -21.53
C ASP A 58 2.21 -2.83 -22.14
N ALA A 59 2.17 -1.77 -21.32
CA ALA A 59 2.03 -0.38 -21.77
C ALA A 59 3.18 0.05 -22.69
N LEU A 60 4.39 -0.43 -22.42
CA LEU A 60 5.59 -0.17 -23.22
C LEU A 60 5.77 -1.16 -24.39
N HIS A 61 4.84 -2.09 -24.59
CA HIS A 61 4.93 -3.15 -25.61
C HIS A 61 6.18 -4.02 -25.49
N ILE A 62 6.68 -4.19 -24.25
CA ILE A 62 7.83 -5.06 -23.95
C ILE A 62 7.32 -6.48 -23.70
N PRO A 63 7.95 -7.53 -24.27
CA PRO A 63 7.59 -8.91 -23.95
C PRO A 63 7.96 -9.23 -22.50
N TRP A 64 7.04 -8.91 -21.58
CA TRP A 64 7.27 -8.94 -20.13
C TRP A 64 7.64 -10.34 -19.59
N CYS A 65 7.03 -11.39 -20.13
CA CYS A 65 7.17 -12.74 -19.57
C CYS A 65 8.65 -13.20 -19.45
N PRO A 66 9.48 -13.20 -20.51
CA PRO A 66 10.89 -13.56 -20.34
C PRO A 66 11.67 -12.53 -19.53
N VAL A 67 11.40 -11.23 -19.71
CA VAL A 67 12.16 -10.15 -19.08
C VAL A 67 11.90 -10.13 -17.56
N LEU A 68 10.64 -10.11 -17.13
CA LEU A 68 10.30 -10.08 -15.69
C LEU A 68 10.75 -11.35 -14.97
N ASN A 69 10.61 -12.53 -15.61
CA ASN A 69 11.11 -13.76 -14.99
C ASN A 69 12.63 -13.73 -14.81
N ALA A 70 13.38 -13.30 -15.82
CA ALA A 70 14.83 -13.18 -15.72
C ALA A 70 15.25 -12.14 -14.65
N THR A 71 14.58 -10.99 -14.61
CA THR A 71 14.84 -9.93 -13.62
C THR A 71 14.50 -10.41 -12.21
N SER A 72 13.37 -11.09 -12.02
CA SER A 72 12.98 -11.62 -10.70
C SER A 72 13.97 -12.68 -10.19
N VAL A 73 14.47 -13.55 -11.09
CA VAL A 73 15.50 -14.52 -10.74
C VAL A 73 16.81 -13.82 -10.36
N LEU A 74 17.22 -12.80 -11.11
CA LEU A 74 18.43 -12.04 -10.83
C LEU A 74 18.32 -11.29 -9.48
N SER A 75 17.20 -10.64 -9.21
CA SER A 75 16.89 -9.99 -7.92
C SER A 75 16.97 -10.99 -6.78
N LYS A 76 16.38 -12.18 -6.97
CA LYS A 76 16.43 -13.24 -5.95
C LYS A 76 17.85 -13.71 -5.64
N ILE A 77 18.70 -13.83 -6.66
CA ILE A 77 20.10 -14.27 -6.48
C ILE A 77 20.93 -13.15 -5.82
N ARG A 78 20.76 -11.92 -6.26
CA ARG A 78 21.54 -10.76 -5.83
C ARG A 78 21.10 -10.20 -4.48
N ASP A 79 19.78 -10.03 -4.31
CA ASP A 79 19.19 -9.24 -3.26
C ASP A 79 18.32 -10.11 -2.30
N GLY A 80 18.16 -11.40 -2.62
CA GLY A 80 17.33 -12.35 -1.84
C GLY A 80 15.83 -12.13 -2.00
N TYR A 81 15.39 -11.35 -2.97
CA TYR A 81 14.05 -10.84 -3.14
C TYR A 81 13.41 -11.30 -4.46
N ASP A 82 12.23 -11.90 -4.37
CA ASP A 82 11.47 -12.40 -5.52
C ASP A 82 10.22 -11.51 -5.73
N PHE A 83 10.10 -10.90 -6.90
CA PHE A 83 8.97 -10.02 -7.22
C PHE A 83 7.60 -10.69 -7.06
N LYS A 84 7.51 -12.00 -7.27
CA LYS A 84 6.26 -12.75 -7.07
C LYS A 84 5.85 -12.88 -5.60
N GLN A 85 6.79 -12.70 -4.67
CA GLN A 85 6.52 -12.73 -3.23
C GLN A 85 6.08 -11.37 -2.70
N ALA A 86 6.37 -10.29 -3.42
CA ALA A 86 5.98 -8.93 -3.07
C ALA A 86 4.51 -8.67 -3.44
N SER A 87 3.61 -9.13 -2.60
CA SER A 87 2.17 -9.02 -2.81
C SER A 87 1.49 -8.35 -1.63
N ALA A 88 1.05 -7.11 -1.83
CA ALA A 88 0.21 -6.40 -0.87
C ALA A 88 -1.11 -7.16 -0.66
N LEU A 89 -1.68 -7.73 -1.73
CA LEU A 89 -2.90 -8.54 -1.67
C LEU A 89 -2.77 -9.77 -0.77
N ALA A 90 -1.61 -10.42 -0.77
CA ALA A 90 -1.35 -11.55 0.11
C ALA A 90 -1.16 -11.13 1.58
N GLN A 91 -0.56 -9.97 1.80
CA GLN A 91 -0.24 -9.48 3.14
C GLN A 91 -1.44 -8.85 3.84
N VAL A 92 -2.31 -8.11 3.14
CA VAL A 92 -3.52 -7.54 3.76
C VAL A 92 -4.48 -8.61 4.29
N LYS A 93 -4.44 -9.83 3.74
CA LYS A 93 -5.20 -10.98 4.26
C LYS A 93 -4.75 -11.43 5.65
N LYS A 94 -3.50 -11.16 6.01
CA LYS A 94 -2.90 -11.51 7.30
C LYS A 94 -2.96 -10.36 8.30
N SER A 95 -2.93 -9.12 7.78
CA SER A 95 -2.91 -7.90 8.59
C SER A 95 -4.09 -7.85 9.57
N ARG A 96 -3.80 -7.41 10.79
CA ARG A 96 -4.81 -7.07 11.82
C ARG A 96 -4.81 -5.58 12.15
N ILE A 97 -3.94 -4.81 11.50
CA ILE A 97 -3.77 -3.39 11.76
C ILE A 97 -4.84 -2.63 10.99
N PRO A 98 -5.62 -1.76 11.65
CA PRO A 98 -6.63 -0.94 11.00
C PRO A 98 -6.06 -0.19 9.80
N THR A 99 -6.72 -0.25 8.64
CA THR A 99 -6.19 0.27 7.38
C THR A 99 -7.20 1.17 6.67
N LEU A 100 -6.77 2.39 6.33
CA LEU A 100 -7.47 3.30 5.43
C LEU A 100 -6.90 3.15 4.02
N PHE A 101 -7.75 2.76 3.08
CA PHE A 101 -7.43 2.68 1.67
C PHE A 101 -7.94 3.92 0.95
N ILE A 102 -7.06 4.64 0.26
CA ILE A 102 -7.40 5.84 -0.51
C ILE A 102 -7.04 5.61 -1.98
N HIS A 103 -7.84 6.14 -2.92
CA HIS A 103 -7.50 6.05 -4.34
C HIS A 103 -8.27 7.10 -5.14
N GLY A 104 -7.62 7.64 -6.16
CA GLY A 104 -8.25 8.50 -7.15
C GLY A 104 -9.04 7.69 -8.18
N SER A 105 -10.27 8.10 -8.50
CA SER A 105 -11.11 7.35 -9.44
C SER A 105 -10.64 7.41 -10.90
N SER A 106 -9.76 8.37 -11.23
CA SER A 106 -9.17 8.55 -12.56
C SER A 106 -7.68 8.20 -12.61
N ASP A 107 -7.24 7.28 -11.74
CA ASP A 107 -5.87 6.80 -11.75
C ASP A 107 -5.65 5.84 -12.93
N GLU A 108 -4.84 6.29 -13.90
CA GLU A 108 -4.50 5.53 -15.11
C GLU A 108 -3.22 4.71 -14.93
N LEU A 109 -2.39 5.02 -13.92
CA LEU A 109 -1.16 4.29 -13.65
C LEU A 109 -1.43 3.04 -12.82
N VAL A 110 -2.02 3.22 -11.64
CA VAL A 110 -2.48 2.10 -10.79
C VAL A 110 -4.00 2.04 -10.89
N PRO A 111 -4.59 1.03 -11.55
CA PRO A 111 -6.02 0.98 -11.78
C PRO A 111 -6.84 1.06 -10.49
N TYR A 112 -7.86 1.90 -10.50
CA TYR A 112 -8.79 2.06 -9.38
C TYR A 112 -9.40 0.73 -8.89
N SER A 113 -9.54 -0.28 -9.78
CA SER A 113 -10.02 -1.62 -9.42
C SER A 113 -9.18 -2.29 -8.34
N MET A 114 -7.86 -1.99 -8.29
CA MET A 114 -6.96 -2.56 -7.28
C MET A 114 -7.32 -2.13 -5.85
N LEU A 115 -7.88 -0.92 -5.67
CA LEU A 115 -8.47 -0.50 -4.39
C LEU A 115 -9.55 -1.50 -3.93
N GLY A 116 -10.45 -1.88 -4.84
CA GLY A 116 -11.53 -2.82 -4.55
C GLY A 116 -11.03 -4.19 -4.14
N GLU A 117 -10.01 -4.69 -4.83
CA GLU A 117 -9.38 -5.98 -4.56
C GLU A 117 -8.67 -6.01 -3.20
N LEU A 118 -7.84 -5.00 -2.93
CA LEU A 118 -7.13 -4.85 -1.65
C LEU A 118 -8.12 -4.69 -0.49
N TYR A 119 -9.13 -3.82 -0.66
CA TYR A 119 -10.15 -3.59 0.34
C TYR A 119 -10.94 -4.85 0.65
N ALA A 120 -11.37 -5.59 -0.37
CA ALA A 120 -12.12 -6.83 -0.19
C ALA A 120 -11.29 -7.90 0.53
N ALA A 121 -10.00 -8.00 0.21
CA ALA A 121 -9.09 -9.01 0.76
C ALA A 121 -8.63 -8.73 2.19
N ALA A 122 -8.60 -7.46 2.61
CA ALA A 122 -8.09 -7.08 3.92
C ALA A 122 -8.92 -7.68 5.06
N ALA A 123 -8.24 -8.30 6.04
CA ALA A 123 -8.85 -9.00 7.16
C ALA A 123 -8.98 -8.16 8.44
N CYS A 124 -8.48 -6.91 8.40
CA CYS A 124 -8.51 -5.95 9.51
C CYS A 124 -9.77 -5.06 9.49
N GLU A 125 -9.92 -4.23 10.55
CA GLU A 125 -10.81 -3.06 10.49
C GLU A 125 -10.34 -2.14 9.36
N LYS A 126 -11.27 -1.68 8.53
CA LYS A 126 -10.90 -0.97 7.29
C LYS A 126 -11.91 0.08 6.87
N GLU A 127 -11.40 1.16 6.33
CA GLU A 127 -12.17 2.21 5.67
C GLU A 127 -11.62 2.48 4.27
N LYS A 128 -12.40 3.10 3.42
CA LYS A 128 -11.94 3.53 2.10
C LYS A 128 -12.41 4.94 1.77
N LEU A 129 -11.56 5.67 1.07
CA LEU A 129 -11.84 6.97 0.48
C LEU A 129 -11.58 6.90 -1.03
N THR A 130 -12.62 7.16 -1.82
CA THR A 130 -12.47 7.42 -3.25
C THR A 130 -12.44 8.92 -3.47
N VAL A 131 -11.42 9.42 -4.15
CA VAL A 131 -11.33 10.82 -4.54
C VAL A 131 -11.69 10.93 -6.02
N GLU A 132 -12.90 11.43 -6.29
CA GLU A 132 -13.42 11.52 -7.65
C GLU A 132 -12.59 12.44 -8.53
N GLY A 133 -12.25 11.96 -9.74
CA GLY A 133 -11.47 12.66 -10.72
C GLY A 133 -9.98 12.81 -10.42
N ALA A 134 -9.52 12.32 -9.27
CA ALA A 134 -8.08 12.33 -8.96
C ALA A 134 -7.34 11.27 -9.79
N GLY A 135 -6.24 11.68 -10.41
CA GLY A 135 -5.27 10.79 -11.02
C GLY A 135 -4.29 10.20 -10.02
N HIS A 136 -3.25 9.52 -10.52
CA HIS A 136 -2.24 8.85 -9.70
C HIS A 136 -1.55 9.79 -8.71
N ALA A 137 -1.58 9.42 -7.41
CA ALA A 137 -0.97 10.18 -6.31
C ALA A 137 -1.49 11.63 -6.16
N LEU A 138 -2.65 11.96 -6.73
CA LEU A 138 -3.23 13.29 -6.69
C LEU A 138 -4.40 13.44 -5.71
N SER A 139 -4.76 12.39 -4.96
CA SER A 139 -5.90 12.40 -4.03
C SER A 139 -5.84 13.58 -3.05
N SER A 140 -4.69 13.80 -2.43
CA SER A 140 -4.48 14.89 -1.46
C SER A 140 -4.46 16.29 -2.10
N SER A 141 -4.15 16.40 -3.40
CA SER A 141 -4.11 17.67 -4.13
C SER A 141 -5.47 18.05 -4.68
N VAL A 142 -6.25 17.08 -5.18
CA VAL A 142 -7.58 17.29 -5.76
C VAL A 142 -8.61 17.60 -4.69
N ALA A 143 -8.58 16.92 -3.56
CA ALA A 143 -9.53 17.11 -2.47
C ALA A 143 -8.82 17.24 -1.10
N PRO A 144 -7.99 18.27 -0.88
CA PRO A 144 -7.13 18.36 0.31
C PRO A 144 -7.91 18.32 1.62
N THR A 145 -8.98 19.06 1.74
CA THR A 145 -9.78 19.11 2.97
C THR A 145 -10.44 17.75 3.28
N LEU A 146 -11.01 17.09 2.27
CA LEU A 146 -11.62 15.77 2.43
C LEU A 146 -10.56 14.73 2.79
N TYR A 147 -9.44 14.74 2.08
CA TYR A 147 -8.33 13.82 2.29
C TYR A 147 -7.80 13.87 3.72
N TRP A 148 -7.35 15.04 4.14
CA TRP A 148 -6.71 15.19 5.46
C TRP A 148 -7.70 14.99 6.61
N ARG A 149 -8.93 15.46 6.47
CA ARG A 149 -9.97 15.20 7.46
C ARG A 149 -10.24 13.70 7.61
N THR A 150 -10.36 12.95 6.51
CA THR A 150 -10.56 11.50 6.57
C THR A 150 -9.38 10.80 7.23
N VAL A 151 -8.16 11.22 6.89
CA VAL A 151 -6.92 10.69 7.49
C VAL A 151 -6.89 10.97 9.00
N GLU A 152 -7.16 12.21 9.42
CA GLU A 152 -7.17 12.61 10.84
C GLU A 152 -8.25 11.89 11.63
N ASP A 153 -9.48 11.83 11.11
CA ASP A 153 -10.60 11.12 11.73
C ASP A 153 -10.31 9.63 11.87
N PHE A 154 -9.68 9.02 10.87
CA PHE A 154 -9.28 7.61 10.92
C PHE A 154 -8.19 7.38 11.97
N ILE A 155 -7.13 8.19 11.98
CA ILE A 155 -6.04 8.09 12.95
C ILE A 155 -6.58 8.23 14.38
N ALA A 156 -7.46 9.21 14.63
CA ALA A 156 -8.03 9.47 15.95
C ALA A 156 -8.77 8.26 16.54
N LYS A 157 -9.38 7.39 15.71
CA LYS A 157 -10.07 6.18 16.18
C LYS A 157 -9.14 5.13 16.78
N TYR A 158 -7.87 5.12 16.39
CA TYR A 158 -6.96 4.01 16.69
C TYR A 158 -5.72 4.39 17.49
N LEU A 159 -5.36 5.68 17.53
CA LEU A 159 -4.16 6.10 18.26
C LEU A 159 -4.24 5.84 19.77
N ASP A 160 -5.43 5.87 20.36
CA ASP A 160 -5.62 5.74 21.80
C ASP A 160 -6.07 4.32 22.24
N ARG A 161 -6.07 3.36 21.32
CA ARG A 161 -6.40 1.95 21.57
C ARG A 161 -5.19 1.09 21.91
#